data_d0fa3c4112eb2fc14ee03427700cf724
#
_entry.id   d0fa3c4112eb2fc14ee03427700cf724
#
_cell.length_a   1.000
_cell.length_b   1.000
_cell.length_c   1.000
_cell.angle_alpha   90.00
_cell.angle_beta   90.00
_cell.angle_gamma   90.00
#
_symmetry.space_group_name_H-M   'P 1'
#
loop_
_entity.id
_entity.type
_entity.pdbx_description
1 polymer ?
#
loop_
_entity_poly.entity_id
_entity_poly.type
_entity_poly.pdbx_seq_one_letter_code
_entity_poly.pdbx_strand_id
1 'polypeptide(L)'
;MNMLGRMGGFRSSARAPLVASGAAGAPPSPRTDSHQGKTVIHPDSRSIALVDIVKDYHTQIGVKRVLDGISMDIQPGEKIAVLGRNGAGKSTLVKIIGGVEPPTSGTVHRGLFMSWPIAFAGGFEAGMSGIDNIRFIARIYGMPLQETVEIVDDFAELGRHLLLPVKTYSSGMRARLAFALTLAIDFECFLIDEVISVGDQRFHRKCHDALFVKRKHCAMILVSHDLNIIRSYCDKALILKAGYGRVFDDLDFALDIYQTL
;
A
#
# COMPACT_ATOMS: atom_id res chain seq x y z
N MET A 1 -27.01 -48.63 17.81
CA MET A 1 -27.23 -48.28 19.23
C MET A 1 -26.62 -46.89 19.41
N ASN A 2 -27.32 -45.92 19.15
CA ASN A 2 -28.09 -44.93 19.96
C ASN A 2 -27.30 -44.35 21.14
N MET A 3 -27.08 -43.05 21.07
CA MET A 3 -27.46 -41.94 21.96
C MET A 3 -26.61 -40.71 21.56
N LEU A 4 -27.12 -39.71 20.93
CA LEU A 4 -28.06 -38.62 21.23
C LEU A 4 -27.83 -37.90 22.59
N GLY A 5 -27.53 -36.59 22.49
CA GLY A 5 -27.95 -35.57 23.41
C GLY A 5 -26.79 -34.81 24.08
N ARG A 6 -26.59 -33.55 23.89
CA ARG A 6 -27.41 -32.44 24.37
C ARG A 6 -26.87 -31.08 23.86
N MET A 7 -27.76 -30.34 23.30
CA MET A 7 -27.62 -28.88 23.07
C MET A 7 -27.62 -28.14 24.41
N GLY A 8 -26.77 -27.12 24.54
CA GLY A 8 -26.81 -26.10 25.58
C GLY A 8 -26.74 -24.72 24.93
N GLY A 9 -27.94 -24.13 24.71
CA GLY A 9 -28.07 -22.81 24.16
C GLY A 9 -27.73 -21.72 25.18
N PHE A 10 -26.92 -20.75 24.78
CA PHE A 10 -26.80 -19.48 25.51
C PHE A 10 -27.65 -18.44 24.81
N ARG A 11 -28.65 -17.99 25.53
CA ARG A 11 -29.54 -16.87 25.15
C ARG A 11 -28.80 -15.55 25.37
N SER A 12 -28.59 -14.82 24.27
CA SER A 12 -28.22 -13.41 24.29
C SER A 12 -29.49 -12.56 24.55
N SER A 13 -29.46 -11.81 25.63
CA SER A 13 -30.50 -10.79 25.93
C SER A 13 -30.16 -9.50 25.19
N ALA A 14 -30.93 -9.20 24.17
CA ALA A 14 -30.96 -7.91 23.51
C ALA A 14 -31.53 -6.84 24.44
N ARG A 15 -30.81 -5.73 24.63
CA ARG A 15 -31.37 -4.43 25.04
C ARG A 15 -31.13 -3.44 23.92
N ALA A 16 -32.18 -3.01 23.28
CA ALA A 16 -32.23 -1.89 22.37
C ALA A 16 -32.14 -0.58 23.14
N PRO A 17 -31.46 0.44 22.69
CA PRO A 17 -31.68 1.82 23.07
C PRO A 17 -32.48 2.57 22.01
N LEU A 18 -33.30 3.47 22.55
CA LEU A 18 -34.26 4.38 21.94
C LEU A 18 -33.72 5.16 20.74
N VAL A 19 -34.64 5.30 19.78
CA VAL A 19 -34.56 6.19 18.63
C VAL A 19 -34.58 7.64 19.11
N ALA A 20 -33.53 8.41 18.75
CA ALA A 20 -33.56 9.86 18.72
C ALA A 20 -33.43 10.30 17.27
N SER A 21 -34.51 10.86 16.74
CA SER A 21 -34.55 11.51 15.42
C SER A 21 -33.72 12.79 15.47
N GLY A 22 -32.58 12.81 14.70
CA GLY A 22 -31.78 13.98 14.50
C GLY A 22 -31.45 14.07 13.01
N ALA A 23 -31.85 15.17 12.38
CA ALA A 23 -31.72 15.47 10.97
C ALA A 23 -30.28 15.25 10.46
N ALA A 24 -30.14 14.47 9.39
CA ALA A 24 -28.89 14.29 8.65
C ALA A 24 -28.55 15.60 7.92
N GLY A 25 -27.63 16.37 8.48
CA GLY A 25 -26.91 17.40 7.78
C GLY A 25 -25.87 16.76 6.85
N ALA A 26 -25.88 17.10 5.57
CA ALA A 26 -24.83 16.71 4.62
C ALA A 26 -23.46 17.14 5.13
N PRO A 27 -22.38 16.35 4.88
CA PRO A 27 -21.04 16.74 5.27
C PRO A 27 -20.64 18.03 4.54
N PRO A 28 -19.95 18.97 5.22
CA PRO A 28 -19.51 20.20 4.59
C PRO A 28 -18.46 19.88 3.52
N SER A 29 -18.69 20.40 2.33
CA SER A 29 -17.69 20.44 1.25
C SER A 29 -16.43 21.14 1.74
N PRO A 30 -15.22 20.74 1.32
CA PRO A 30 -13.97 21.38 1.72
C PRO A 30 -13.97 22.84 1.25
N ARG A 31 -13.83 23.77 2.20
CA ARG A 31 -13.66 25.20 1.90
C ARG A 31 -12.25 25.40 1.34
N THR A 32 -12.18 25.76 0.08
CA THR A 32 -10.96 26.24 -0.56
C THR A 32 -10.73 27.68 -0.14
N ASP A 33 -9.87 27.91 0.83
CA ASP A 33 -9.31 29.24 1.11
C ASP A 33 -8.21 29.52 0.09
N SER A 34 -8.54 30.34 -0.90
CA SER A 34 -7.64 30.81 -1.94
C SER A 34 -6.77 31.96 -1.45
N HIS A 35 -5.67 31.64 -0.76
CA HIS A 35 -4.51 32.52 -0.66
C HIS A 35 -3.22 31.72 -0.85
N GLN A 36 -2.57 31.94 -1.98
CA GLN A 36 -1.26 31.43 -2.38
C GLN A 36 -1.13 29.90 -2.48
N GLY A 37 -1.83 29.24 -3.43
CA GLY A 37 -1.40 27.99 -4.05
C GLY A 37 -0.97 26.80 -3.16
N LYS A 38 -1.03 26.90 -1.84
CA LYS A 38 -0.75 25.78 -0.91
C LYS A 38 -2.06 25.14 -0.50
N THR A 39 -2.22 23.90 -0.91
CA THR A 39 -3.32 23.05 -0.40
C THR A 39 -3.11 22.84 1.09
N VAL A 40 -3.98 23.40 1.93
CA VAL A 40 -3.96 23.11 3.37
C VAL A 40 -4.60 21.75 3.57
N ILE A 41 -3.78 20.73 3.77
CA ILE A 41 -4.21 19.38 4.08
C ILE A 41 -4.41 19.30 5.60
N HIS A 42 -5.65 19.11 6.02
CA HIS A 42 -5.98 18.70 7.40
C HIS A 42 -6.11 17.19 7.42
N PRO A 43 -5.07 16.45 7.89
CA PRO A 43 -5.14 15.00 7.90
C PRO A 43 -6.27 14.54 8.79
N ASP A 44 -7.22 13.79 8.23
CA ASP A 44 -8.17 13.02 9.01
C ASP A 44 -7.39 11.93 9.75
N SER A 45 -7.88 11.51 10.91
CA SER A 45 -7.24 10.48 11.73
C SER A 45 -7.05 9.16 10.98
N ARG A 46 -7.81 8.91 9.92
CA ARG A 46 -7.80 7.70 9.09
C ARG A 46 -7.38 7.95 7.64
N SER A 47 -6.46 8.86 7.39
CA SER A 47 -5.93 9.13 6.05
C SER A 47 -4.41 8.99 6.02
N ILE A 48 -3.84 8.95 4.81
CA ILE A 48 -2.40 9.14 4.61
C ILE A 48 -2.23 10.54 4.05
N ALA A 49 -1.52 11.41 4.78
CA ALA A 49 -1.28 12.77 4.34
C ALA A 49 0.21 13.11 4.33
N LEU A 50 0.63 13.74 3.24
CA LEU A 50 1.95 14.31 3.07
C LEU A 50 1.80 15.83 3.06
N VAL A 51 2.60 16.52 3.87
CA VAL A 51 2.56 17.97 3.96
C VAL A 51 3.96 18.53 3.75
N ASP A 52 4.13 19.27 2.65
CA ASP A 52 5.37 19.97 2.27
C ASP A 52 6.62 19.07 2.31
N ILE A 53 6.54 17.85 1.78
CA ILE A 53 7.65 16.88 1.80
C ILE A 53 8.80 17.36 0.93
N VAL A 54 9.97 17.52 1.56
CA VAL A 54 11.24 17.80 0.89
C VAL A 54 12.19 16.63 1.13
N LYS A 55 12.94 16.25 0.10
CA LYS A 55 14.00 15.24 0.23
C LYS A 55 15.25 15.68 -0.48
N ASP A 56 16.30 15.85 0.29
CA ASP A 56 17.66 16.16 -0.15
C ASP A 56 18.60 14.98 0.12
N TYR A 57 19.48 14.67 -0.82
CA TYR A 57 20.57 13.72 -0.66
C TYR A 57 21.91 14.44 -0.70
N HIS A 58 22.77 14.17 0.27
CA HIS A 58 24.15 14.61 0.26
C HIS A 58 24.99 13.70 -0.63
N THR A 59 25.61 14.28 -1.64
CA THR A 59 26.49 13.58 -2.58
C THR A 59 27.89 14.16 -2.52
N GLN A 60 28.87 13.49 -3.13
CA GLN A 60 30.25 14.00 -3.19
C GLN A 60 30.37 15.34 -3.93
N ILE A 61 29.40 15.66 -4.80
CA ILE A 61 29.38 16.89 -5.62
C ILE A 61 28.40 17.95 -5.09
N GLY A 62 27.81 17.74 -3.90
CA GLY A 62 26.88 18.69 -3.28
C GLY A 62 25.53 18.07 -2.89
N VAL A 63 24.57 18.94 -2.56
CA VAL A 63 23.22 18.54 -2.19
C VAL A 63 22.36 18.39 -3.44
N LYS A 64 21.73 17.20 -3.59
CA LYS A 64 20.76 16.94 -4.65
C LYS A 64 19.34 16.90 -4.07
N ARG A 65 18.52 17.89 -4.40
CA ARG A 65 17.10 17.89 -4.08
C ARG A 65 16.36 16.95 -5.03
N VAL A 66 15.60 16.00 -4.46
CA VAL A 66 14.85 14.97 -5.21
C VAL A 66 13.36 15.20 -5.11
N LEU A 67 12.87 15.68 -3.95
CA LEU A 67 11.48 16.11 -3.76
C LEU A 67 11.47 17.52 -3.16
N ASP A 68 10.55 18.36 -3.62
CA ASP A 68 10.48 19.78 -3.26
C ASP A 68 9.03 20.21 -3.00
N GLY A 69 8.59 20.08 -1.74
CA GLY A 69 7.30 20.54 -1.27
C GLY A 69 6.12 19.69 -1.76
N ILE A 70 6.25 18.35 -1.74
CA ILE A 70 5.16 17.46 -2.15
C ILE A 70 4.10 17.42 -1.06
N SER A 71 2.85 17.74 -1.46
CA SER A 71 1.68 17.63 -0.59
C SER A 71 0.58 16.84 -1.29
N MET A 72 0.01 15.83 -0.59
CA MET A 72 -1.10 15.02 -1.06
C MET A 72 -1.80 14.34 0.11
N ASP A 73 -3.04 13.94 -0.09
CA ASP A 73 -3.77 13.07 0.84
C ASP A 73 -4.43 11.90 0.12
N ILE A 74 -4.63 10.82 0.87
CA ILE A 74 -5.26 9.59 0.39
C ILE A 74 -6.23 9.13 1.47
N GLN A 75 -7.49 9.01 1.07
CA GLN A 75 -8.56 8.54 1.93
C GLN A 75 -8.67 7.01 1.90
N PRO A 76 -9.34 6.37 2.88
CA PRO A 76 -9.62 4.94 2.85
C PRO A 76 -10.29 4.53 1.53
N GLY A 77 -9.76 3.51 0.89
CA GLY A 77 -10.28 2.97 -0.38
C GLY A 77 -9.87 3.73 -1.64
N GLU A 78 -9.30 4.93 -1.54
CA GLU A 78 -8.82 5.67 -2.71
C GLU A 78 -7.56 5.04 -3.33
N LYS A 79 -7.44 5.16 -4.63
CA LYS A 79 -6.30 4.65 -5.40
C LYS A 79 -5.65 5.77 -6.18
N ILE A 80 -4.40 6.06 -5.86
CA ILE A 80 -3.63 7.11 -6.51
C ILE A 80 -2.47 6.53 -7.32
N ALA A 81 -2.37 6.95 -8.59
CA ALA A 81 -1.20 6.68 -9.40
C ALA A 81 -0.10 7.71 -9.11
N VAL A 82 1.16 7.26 -9.01
CA VAL A 82 2.33 8.15 -8.95
C VAL A 82 3.08 8.07 -10.27
N LEU A 83 2.98 9.12 -11.05
CA LEU A 83 3.48 9.25 -12.41
C LEU A 83 4.69 10.18 -12.47
N GLY A 84 5.56 9.99 -13.45
CA GLY A 84 6.72 10.83 -13.68
C GLY A 84 7.82 10.07 -14.42
N ARG A 85 8.72 10.79 -15.09
CA ARG A 85 9.86 10.19 -15.80
C ARG A 85 10.81 9.49 -14.83
N ASN A 86 11.71 8.67 -15.39
CA ASN A 86 12.76 8.04 -14.59
C ASN A 86 13.63 9.12 -13.93
N GLY A 87 13.88 8.93 -12.61
CA GLY A 87 14.60 9.91 -11.80
C GLY A 87 13.74 11.07 -11.25
N ALA A 88 12.44 11.14 -11.51
CA ALA A 88 11.56 12.19 -10.99
C ALA A 88 11.31 12.15 -9.47
N GLY A 89 11.74 11.05 -8.78
CA GLY A 89 11.59 10.91 -7.34
C GLY A 89 10.52 9.91 -6.90
N LYS A 90 9.88 9.18 -7.82
CA LYS A 90 8.78 8.22 -7.50
C LYS A 90 9.16 7.22 -6.40
N SER A 91 10.24 6.46 -6.58
CA SER A 91 10.67 5.46 -5.60
C SER A 91 11.13 6.08 -4.27
N THR A 92 11.69 7.31 -4.30
CA THR A 92 11.98 8.07 -3.08
C THR A 92 10.71 8.43 -2.32
N LEU A 93 9.69 8.90 -3.05
CA LEU A 93 8.39 9.23 -2.45
C LEU A 93 7.74 8.00 -1.83
N VAL A 94 7.73 6.86 -2.54
CA VAL A 94 7.19 5.58 -2.02
C VAL A 94 7.91 5.13 -0.76
N LYS A 95 9.24 5.24 -0.70
CA LYS A 95 10.02 4.92 0.51
C LYS A 95 9.68 5.83 1.69
N ILE A 96 9.47 7.13 1.43
CA ILE A 96 9.08 8.09 2.46
C ILE A 96 7.67 7.78 2.96
N ILE A 97 6.73 7.52 2.07
CA ILE A 97 5.36 7.14 2.44
C ILE A 97 5.37 5.86 3.28
N GLY A 98 6.10 4.83 2.83
CA GLY A 98 6.24 3.55 3.53
C GLY A 98 7.05 3.60 4.83
N GLY A 99 7.63 4.76 5.20
CA GLY A 99 8.43 4.91 6.42
C GLY A 99 9.81 4.26 6.35
N VAL A 100 10.23 3.80 5.18
CA VAL A 100 11.58 3.21 4.96
C VAL A 100 12.66 4.28 5.01
N GLU A 101 12.32 5.51 4.62
CA GLU A 101 13.23 6.64 4.58
C GLU A 101 12.54 7.91 5.12
N PRO A 102 13.16 8.68 6.03
CA PRO A 102 12.58 9.92 6.50
C PRO A 102 12.71 11.03 5.43
N PRO A 103 11.76 11.98 5.35
CA PRO A 103 11.94 13.20 4.58
C PRO A 103 13.02 14.09 5.22
N THR A 104 13.61 15.02 4.46
CA THR A 104 14.50 16.06 4.99
C THR A 104 13.72 17.12 5.76
N SER A 105 12.53 17.46 5.26
CA SER A 105 11.54 18.30 5.96
C SER A 105 10.13 17.97 5.48
N GLY A 106 9.13 18.53 6.17
CA GLY A 106 7.73 18.17 6.00
C GLY A 106 7.29 17.03 6.91
N THR A 107 6.03 16.67 6.84
CA THR A 107 5.44 15.63 7.70
C THR A 107 4.65 14.61 6.91
N VAL A 108 4.74 13.33 7.34
CA VAL A 108 3.94 12.23 6.81
C VAL A 108 3.03 11.72 7.91
N HIS A 109 1.73 11.89 7.73
CA HIS A 109 0.72 11.28 8.57
C HIS A 109 0.31 9.95 7.98
N ARG A 110 0.30 8.88 8.80
CA ARG A 110 -0.07 7.50 8.39
C ARG A 110 -1.20 7.01 9.28
N GLY A 111 -2.42 7.42 8.94
CA GLY A 111 -3.64 7.03 9.67
C GLY A 111 -4.24 5.71 9.16
N LEU A 112 -3.69 5.11 8.11
CA LEU A 112 -4.04 3.78 7.61
C LEU A 112 -2.91 2.79 7.88
N PHE A 113 -3.28 1.54 8.16
CA PHE A 113 -2.32 0.44 8.29
C PHE A 113 -1.78 0.06 6.91
N MET A 114 -0.51 0.41 6.66
CA MET A 114 0.09 0.36 5.33
C MET A 114 1.02 -0.81 5.15
N SER A 115 1.04 -1.36 3.92
CA SER A 115 2.07 -2.32 3.53
C SER A 115 3.43 -1.64 3.35
N TRP A 116 4.50 -2.42 3.43
CA TRP A 116 5.77 -2.05 2.80
C TRP A 116 5.59 -2.03 1.27
N PRO A 117 6.49 -1.37 0.52
CA PRO A 117 6.48 -1.45 -0.94
C PRO A 117 6.59 -2.91 -1.39
N ILE A 118 5.61 -3.40 -2.18
CA ILE A 118 5.45 -4.84 -2.49
C ILE A 118 6.69 -5.46 -3.14
N ALA A 119 7.47 -4.68 -3.87
CA ALA A 119 8.74 -5.14 -4.48
C ALA A 119 9.93 -5.14 -3.53
N PHE A 120 9.76 -4.62 -2.31
CA PHE A 120 10.86 -4.47 -1.36
C PHE A 120 11.21 -5.81 -0.71
N ALA A 121 12.07 -6.59 -1.37
CA ALA A 121 12.61 -7.85 -0.84
C ALA A 121 13.54 -7.66 0.40
N GLY A 122 13.70 -6.44 0.89
CA GLY A 122 14.60 -6.10 1.99
C GLY A 122 14.11 -6.46 3.40
N GLY A 123 12.90 -7.03 3.52
CA GLY A 123 12.35 -7.46 4.81
C GLY A 123 12.70 -8.88 5.22
N PHE A 124 13.44 -9.63 4.40
CA PHE A 124 13.81 -11.02 4.70
C PHE A 124 15.23 -11.14 5.24
N GLU A 125 15.37 -11.94 6.31
CA GLU A 125 16.69 -12.40 6.73
C GLU A 125 17.14 -13.53 5.79
N ALA A 126 18.13 -13.24 4.95
CA ALA A 126 18.56 -14.14 3.89
C ALA A 126 19.12 -15.48 4.39
N GLY A 127 19.65 -15.50 5.62
CA GLY A 127 20.18 -16.70 6.27
C GLY A 127 19.11 -17.62 6.85
N MET A 128 17.91 -17.10 7.09
CA MET A 128 16.78 -17.85 7.62
C MET A 128 16.03 -18.60 6.51
N SER A 129 15.34 -19.68 6.86
CA SER A 129 14.44 -20.36 5.93
C SER A 129 13.22 -19.48 5.58
N GLY A 130 12.53 -19.80 4.46
CA GLY A 130 11.30 -19.11 4.09
C GLY A 130 10.26 -19.20 5.20
N ILE A 131 10.09 -20.39 5.80
CA ILE A 131 9.12 -20.62 6.88
C ILE A 131 9.47 -19.83 8.14
N ASP A 132 10.76 -19.67 8.47
CA ASP A 132 11.15 -18.87 9.64
C ASP A 132 10.98 -17.37 9.40
N ASN A 133 11.18 -16.90 8.17
CA ASN A 133 10.82 -15.54 7.77
C ASN A 133 9.31 -15.31 7.88
N ILE A 134 8.46 -16.24 7.43
CA ILE A 134 7.00 -16.17 7.60
C ILE A 134 6.65 -16.07 9.08
N ARG A 135 7.21 -16.96 9.91
CA ARG A 135 6.96 -16.97 11.36
C ARG A 135 7.42 -15.69 12.05
N PHE A 136 8.55 -15.14 11.63
CA PHE A 136 9.07 -13.88 12.15
C PHE A 136 8.10 -12.72 11.85
N ILE A 137 7.67 -12.58 10.61
CA ILE A 137 6.71 -11.55 10.20
C ILE A 137 5.35 -11.75 10.89
N ALA A 138 4.84 -12.98 10.95
CA ALA A 138 3.59 -13.28 11.65
C ALA A 138 3.62 -12.85 13.12
N ARG A 139 4.76 -13.04 13.81
CA ARG A 139 4.93 -12.59 15.20
C ARG A 139 4.96 -11.08 15.33
N ILE A 140 5.64 -10.37 14.41
CA ILE A 140 5.69 -8.89 14.41
C ILE A 140 4.28 -8.31 14.28
N TYR A 141 3.47 -8.91 13.40
CA TYR A 141 2.12 -8.42 13.11
C TYR A 141 1.02 -9.07 13.97
N GLY A 142 1.39 -9.93 14.93
CA GLY A 142 0.44 -10.58 15.85
C GLY A 142 -0.50 -11.59 15.17
N MET A 143 -0.07 -12.18 14.05
CA MET A 143 -0.88 -13.10 13.26
C MET A 143 -0.80 -14.54 13.76
N PRO A 144 -1.85 -15.37 13.56
CA PRO A 144 -1.81 -16.81 13.83
C PRO A 144 -0.74 -17.49 12.97
N LEU A 145 0.27 -18.10 13.61
CA LEU A 145 1.46 -18.61 12.90
C LEU A 145 1.11 -19.67 11.86
N GLN A 146 0.31 -20.67 12.25
CA GLN A 146 -0.01 -21.79 11.37
C GLN A 146 -0.80 -21.35 10.15
N GLU A 147 -1.85 -20.56 10.37
CA GLU A 147 -2.69 -20.02 9.31
C GLU A 147 -1.90 -19.13 8.34
N THR A 148 -1.00 -18.29 8.87
CA THR A 148 -0.14 -17.45 8.03
C THR A 148 0.78 -18.29 7.14
N VAL A 149 1.36 -19.36 7.68
CA VAL A 149 2.21 -20.27 6.89
C VAL A 149 1.40 -20.94 5.77
N GLU A 150 0.19 -21.40 6.08
CA GLU A 150 -0.69 -22.05 5.10
C GLU A 150 -1.11 -21.08 3.98
N ILE A 151 -1.52 -19.86 4.33
CA ILE A 151 -1.89 -18.81 3.35
C ILE A 151 -0.70 -18.48 2.44
N VAL A 152 0.50 -18.32 3.03
CA VAL A 152 1.68 -17.94 2.26
C VAL A 152 2.15 -19.09 1.37
N ASP A 153 2.14 -20.35 1.85
CA ASP A 153 2.55 -21.51 1.05
C ASP A 153 1.60 -21.75 -0.13
N ASP A 154 0.29 -21.69 0.12
CA ASP A 154 -0.73 -21.80 -0.94
C ASP A 154 -0.57 -20.72 -2.02
N PHE A 155 -0.29 -19.49 -1.59
CA PHE A 155 -0.16 -18.38 -2.54
C PHE A 155 1.18 -18.39 -3.28
N ALA A 156 2.31 -18.56 -2.57
CA ALA A 156 3.66 -18.48 -3.14
C ALA A 156 4.00 -19.71 -3.98
N GLU A 157 3.35 -20.84 -3.73
CA GLU A 157 3.59 -22.14 -4.42
C GLU A 157 5.07 -22.57 -4.34
N LEU A 158 5.69 -22.39 -3.18
CA LEU A 158 7.10 -22.73 -2.95
C LEU A 158 7.30 -24.12 -2.35
N GLY A 159 6.30 -24.67 -1.64
CA GLY A 159 6.33 -26.01 -1.07
C GLY A 159 7.58 -26.27 -0.24
N ARG A 160 8.31 -27.34 -0.56
CA ARG A 160 9.52 -27.73 0.20
C ARG A 160 10.64 -26.69 0.20
N HIS A 161 10.65 -25.76 -0.75
CA HIS A 161 11.65 -24.69 -0.76
C HIS A 161 11.50 -23.74 0.44
N LEU A 162 10.31 -23.64 1.04
CA LEU A 162 10.12 -22.85 2.27
C LEU A 162 11.02 -23.31 3.43
N LEU A 163 11.49 -24.56 3.42
CA LEU A 163 12.41 -25.09 4.43
C LEU A 163 13.87 -24.69 4.19
N LEU A 164 14.19 -24.11 3.03
CA LEU A 164 15.55 -23.71 2.65
C LEU A 164 15.80 -22.23 2.97
N PRO A 165 17.07 -21.83 3.22
CA PRO A 165 17.43 -20.43 3.41
C PRO A 165 17.07 -19.56 2.21
N VAL A 166 16.50 -18.36 2.46
CA VAL A 166 16.03 -17.45 1.39
C VAL A 166 17.17 -17.00 0.47
N LYS A 167 18.42 -16.97 0.95
CA LYS A 167 19.59 -16.70 0.10
C LYS A 167 19.74 -17.68 -1.08
N THR A 168 19.17 -18.89 -0.99
CA THR A 168 19.21 -19.90 -2.05
C THR A 168 18.08 -19.74 -3.08
N TYR A 169 17.13 -18.84 -2.84
CA TYR A 169 16.00 -18.63 -3.72
C TYR A 169 16.38 -17.86 -4.98
N SER A 170 15.75 -18.20 -6.10
CA SER A 170 15.78 -17.34 -7.28
C SER A 170 15.11 -15.98 -7.00
N SER A 171 15.32 -14.99 -7.85
CA SER A 171 14.63 -13.70 -7.75
C SER A 171 13.10 -13.87 -7.77
N GLY A 172 12.60 -14.75 -8.66
CA GLY A 172 11.17 -15.05 -8.74
C GLY A 172 10.63 -15.71 -7.46
N MET A 173 11.35 -16.65 -6.85
CA MET A 173 10.95 -17.28 -5.59
C MET A 173 10.90 -16.27 -4.44
N ARG A 174 11.91 -15.39 -4.33
CA ARG A 174 11.91 -14.32 -3.32
C ARG A 174 10.72 -13.38 -3.48
N ALA A 175 10.44 -13.02 -4.71
CA ALA A 175 9.34 -12.13 -5.00
C ALA A 175 7.97 -12.80 -4.75
N ARG A 176 7.80 -14.09 -5.07
CA ARG A 176 6.59 -14.87 -4.72
C ARG A 176 6.38 -14.90 -3.20
N LEU A 177 7.44 -15.16 -2.42
CA LEU A 177 7.37 -15.16 -0.96
C LEU A 177 7.00 -13.76 -0.42
N ALA A 178 7.65 -12.70 -0.92
CA ALA A 178 7.39 -11.32 -0.50
C ALA A 178 5.94 -10.92 -0.77
N PHE A 179 5.46 -11.23 -1.96
CA PHE A 179 4.09 -10.91 -2.36
C PHE A 179 3.06 -11.68 -1.52
N ALA A 180 3.27 -13.00 -1.33
CA ALA A 180 2.39 -13.83 -0.53
C ALA A 180 2.31 -13.35 0.93
N LEU A 181 3.44 -12.99 1.54
CA LEU A 181 3.49 -12.41 2.88
C LEU A 181 2.74 -11.08 2.97
N THR A 182 2.92 -10.21 1.98
CA THR A 182 2.17 -8.94 1.94
C THR A 182 0.66 -9.18 1.87
N LEU A 183 0.23 -10.20 1.15
CA LEU A 183 -1.19 -10.55 1.06
C LEU A 183 -1.74 -11.26 2.29
N ALA A 184 -0.91 -11.93 3.07
CA ALA A 184 -1.35 -12.59 4.29
C ALA A 184 -1.71 -11.59 5.41
N ILE A 185 -1.29 -10.33 5.29
CA ILE A 185 -1.58 -9.28 6.26
C ILE A 185 -2.74 -8.41 5.73
N ASP A 186 -3.67 -8.06 6.61
CA ASP A 186 -4.83 -7.23 6.27
C ASP A 186 -4.47 -5.75 6.33
N PHE A 187 -3.67 -5.30 5.36
CA PHE A 187 -3.35 -3.89 5.20
C PHE A 187 -4.57 -3.10 4.69
N GLU A 188 -4.72 -1.87 5.20
CA GLU A 188 -5.73 -0.91 4.73
C GLU A 188 -5.26 -0.13 3.50
N CYS A 189 -3.94 -0.04 3.29
CA CYS A 189 -3.32 0.60 2.13
C CYS A 189 -2.15 -0.22 1.59
N PHE A 190 -2.10 -0.42 0.27
CA PHE A 190 -1.02 -1.12 -0.41
C PHE A 190 -0.11 -0.14 -1.17
N LEU A 191 1.21 -0.27 -0.95
CA LEU A 191 2.24 0.42 -1.73
C LEU A 191 2.74 -0.49 -2.85
N ILE A 192 2.44 -0.14 -4.10
CA ILE A 192 2.76 -0.93 -5.28
C ILE A 192 3.78 -0.14 -6.11
N ASP A 193 5.05 -0.57 -6.10
CA ASP A 193 6.13 0.04 -6.89
C ASP A 193 6.50 -0.90 -8.04
N GLU A 194 5.97 -0.66 -9.22
CA GLU A 194 6.26 -1.24 -10.54
C GLU A 194 6.22 -2.77 -10.69
N VAL A 195 6.21 -3.54 -9.61
CA VAL A 195 6.48 -4.98 -9.63
C VAL A 195 5.25 -5.83 -9.38
N ILE A 196 4.25 -5.74 -10.27
CA ILE A 196 3.28 -6.84 -10.41
C ILE A 196 3.81 -7.90 -11.41
N SER A 197 4.94 -7.62 -12.05
CA SER A 197 5.56 -8.47 -13.08
C SER A 197 6.46 -9.59 -12.53
N VAL A 198 6.06 -10.22 -11.42
CA VAL A 198 6.84 -11.28 -10.77
C VAL A 198 6.33 -12.66 -11.16
N GLY A 199 7.23 -13.51 -11.62
CA GLY A 199 6.92 -14.91 -11.92
C GLY A 199 6.42 -15.12 -13.35
N ASP A 200 5.70 -16.23 -13.56
CA ASP A 200 5.06 -16.55 -14.83
C ASP A 200 3.69 -15.86 -14.99
N GLN A 201 3.10 -15.96 -16.18
CA GLN A 201 1.82 -15.34 -16.51
C GLN A 201 0.66 -15.80 -15.60
N ARG A 202 0.71 -17.06 -15.10
CA ARG A 202 -0.30 -17.58 -14.17
C ARG A 202 -0.19 -16.88 -12.81
N PHE A 203 1.03 -16.73 -12.30
CA PHE A 203 1.28 -16.05 -11.03
C PHE A 203 0.94 -14.56 -11.12
N HIS A 204 1.21 -13.91 -12.25
CA HIS A 204 0.79 -12.53 -12.50
C HIS A 204 -0.72 -12.35 -12.35
N ARG A 205 -1.54 -13.23 -12.96
CA ARG A 205 -2.99 -13.18 -12.81
C ARG A 205 -3.41 -13.37 -11.35
N LYS A 206 -2.79 -14.33 -10.65
CA LYS A 206 -3.06 -14.59 -9.22
C LYS A 206 -2.77 -13.34 -8.37
N CYS A 207 -1.66 -12.65 -8.61
CA CYS A 207 -1.30 -11.41 -7.94
C CYS A 207 -2.29 -10.28 -8.26
N HIS A 208 -2.61 -10.10 -9.54
CA HIS A 208 -3.57 -9.12 -10.01
C HIS A 208 -4.95 -9.29 -9.33
N ASP A 209 -5.50 -10.52 -9.37
CA ASP A 209 -6.79 -10.80 -8.76
C ASP A 209 -6.78 -10.59 -7.23
N ALA A 210 -5.67 -10.97 -6.59
CA ALA A 210 -5.54 -10.80 -5.15
C ALA A 210 -5.50 -9.32 -4.73
N LEU A 211 -4.87 -8.43 -5.50
CA LEU A 211 -4.80 -7.01 -5.18
C LEU A 211 -6.04 -6.26 -5.67
N PHE A 212 -6.33 -6.34 -6.96
CA PHE A 212 -7.29 -5.44 -7.58
C PHE A 212 -8.75 -5.94 -7.52
N VAL A 213 -8.97 -7.24 -7.38
CA VAL A 213 -10.31 -7.81 -7.27
C VAL A 213 -10.69 -8.03 -5.81
N LYS A 214 -9.88 -8.80 -5.07
CA LYS A 214 -10.22 -9.18 -3.68
C LYS A 214 -10.04 -8.02 -2.71
N ARG A 215 -9.05 -7.12 -2.93
CA ARG A 215 -8.73 -5.97 -2.07
C ARG A 215 -9.13 -4.62 -2.68
N LYS A 216 -10.14 -4.62 -3.55
CA LYS A 216 -10.64 -3.39 -4.19
C LYS A 216 -11.09 -2.29 -3.22
N HIS A 217 -11.40 -2.66 -1.98
CA HIS A 217 -11.82 -1.75 -0.90
C HIS A 217 -10.64 -1.08 -0.19
N CYS A 218 -9.41 -1.57 -0.38
CA CYS A 218 -8.22 -0.99 0.23
C CYS A 218 -7.74 0.23 -0.56
N ALA A 219 -7.13 1.18 0.15
CA ALA A 219 -6.39 2.26 -0.49
C ALA A 219 -5.16 1.70 -1.22
N MET A 220 -4.74 2.35 -2.31
CA MET A 220 -3.55 1.93 -3.06
C MET A 220 -2.75 3.14 -3.54
N ILE A 221 -1.44 3.04 -3.43
CA ILE A 221 -0.49 3.95 -4.05
C ILE A 221 0.25 3.15 -5.10
N LEU A 222 0.00 3.45 -6.36
CA LEU A 222 0.48 2.66 -7.49
C LEU A 222 1.50 3.45 -8.30
N VAL A 223 2.72 2.96 -8.38
CA VAL A 223 3.71 3.40 -9.36
C VAL A 223 3.73 2.37 -10.49
N SER A 224 3.35 2.76 -11.69
CA SER A 224 3.35 1.88 -12.86
C SER A 224 3.61 2.68 -14.13
N HIS A 225 4.22 2.02 -15.12
CA HIS A 225 4.33 2.53 -16.48
C HIS A 225 3.21 1.99 -17.39
N ASP A 226 2.41 1.04 -16.93
CA ASP A 226 1.26 0.51 -17.65
C ASP A 226 0.03 1.40 -17.43
N LEU A 227 -0.27 2.23 -18.42
CA LEU A 227 -1.40 3.17 -18.38
C LEU A 227 -2.75 2.45 -18.35
N ASN A 228 -2.85 1.21 -18.83
CA ASN A 228 -4.10 0.45 -18.78
C ASN A 228 -4.42 0.03 -17.34
N ILE A 229 -3.41 -0.41 -16.59
CA ILE A 229 -3.57 -0.71 -15.16
C ILE A 229 -3.98 0.55 -14.41
N ILE A 230 -3.31 1.68 -14.67
CA ILE A 230 -3.63 2.95 -14.02
C ILE A 230 -5.08 3.37 -14.30
N ARG A 231 -5.49 3.37 -15.57
CA ARG A 231 -6.89 3.71 -15.94
C ARG A 231 -7.94 2.79 -15.36
N SER A 232 -7.61 1.51 -15.19
CA SER A 232 -8.57 0.52 -14.68
C SER A 232 -8.75 0.59 -13.17
N TYR A 233 -7.75 1.08 -12.42
CA TYR A 233 -7.74 0.91 -10.96
C TYR A 233 -7.49 2.19 -10.17
N CYS A 234 -6.99 3.26 -10.77
CA CYS A 234 -6.73 4.51 -10.04
C CYS A 234 -7.87 5.51 -10.22
N ASP A 235 -8.12 6.28 -9.17
CA ASP A 235 -9.15 7.32 -9.15
C ASP A 235 -8.53 8.69 -9.49
N LYS A 236 -7.26 8.91 -9.09
CA LYS A 236 -6.51 10.15 -9.26
C LYS A 236 -5.03 9.90 -9.51
N ALA A 237 -4.28 10.91 -9.88
CA ALA A 237 -2.84 10.79 -10.11
C ALA A 237 -2.04 11.94 -9.50
N LEU A 238 -0.87 11.60 -8.93
CA LEU A 238 0.19 12.53 -8.60
C LEU A 238 1.22 12.50 -9.72
N ILE A 239 1.43 13.63 -10.41
CA ILE A 239 2.48 13.77 -11.42
C ILE A 239 3.70 14.41 -10.79
N LEU A 240 4.86 13.73 -10.87
CA LEU A 240 6.16 14.21 -10.43
C LEU A 240 7.00 14.67 -11.62
N LYS A 241 7.51 15.91 -11.55
CA LYS A 241 8.44 16.48 -12.54
C LYS A 241 9.49 17.35 -11.83
N ALA A 242 10.75 17.01 -12.00
CA ALA A 242 11.90 17.73 -11.44
C ALA A 242 11.78 18.02 -9.93
N GLY A 243 11.29 17.04 -9.16
CA GLY A 243 11.09 17.17 -7.70
C GLY A 243 9.76 17.76 -7.26
N TYR A 244 9.05 18.45 -8.13
CA TYR A 244 7.71 19.00 -7.85
C TYR A 244 6.63 17.95 -8.12
N GLY A 245 5.55 18.02 -7.36
CA GLY A 245 4.40 17.12 -7.52
C GLY A 245 3.08 17.89 -7.54
N ARG A 246 2.17 17.44 -8.40
CA ARG A 246 0.79 17.93 -8.41
C ARG A 246 -0.20 16.78 -8.51
N VAL A 247 -1.20 16.80 -7.65
CA VAL A 247 -2.33 15.86 -7.67
C VAL A 247 -3.37 16.35 -8.68
N PHE A 248 -3.92 15.42 -9.43
CA PHE A 248 -5.01 15.62 -10.39
C PHE A 248 -6.12 14.63 -10.07
N ASP A 249 -7.31 15.14 -9.80
CA ASP A 249 -8.51 14.32 -9.55
C ASP A 249 -9.11 13.78 -10.86
N ASP A 250 -8.87 14.47 -11.99
CA ASP A 250 -9.18 13.97 -13.33
C ASP A 250 -8.02 13.11 -13.82
N LEU A 251 -8.23 11.80 -13.79
CA LEU A 251 -7.20 10.83 -14.16
C LEU A 251 -6.84 10.90 -15.65
N ASP A 252 -7.82 11.04 -16.54
CA ASP A 252 -7.57 11.07 -17.99
C ASP A 252 -6.76 12.33 -18.36
N PHE A 253 -7.11 13.48 -17.79
CA PHE A 253 -6.35 14.71 -17.97
C PHE A 253 -4.91 14.57 -17.42
N ALA A 254 -4.73 13.89 -16.29
CA ALA A 254 -3.40 13.61 -15.74
C ALA A 254 -2.56 12.73 -16.68
N LEU A 255 -3.19 11.70 -17.28
CA LEU A 255 -2.52 10.79 -18.21
C LEU A 255 -2.11 11.51 -19.49
N ASP A 256 -2.95 12.40 -20.02
CA ASP A 256 -2.62 13.23 -21.19
C ASP A 256 -1.41 14.13 -20.90
N ILE A 257 -1.38 14.80 -19.75
CA ILE A 257 -0.21 15.58 -19.32
C ILE A 257 1.02 14.68 -19.22
N TYR A 258 0.90 13.50 -18.58
CA TYR A 258 2.03 12.60 -18.41
C TYR A 258 2.64 12.13 -19.73
N GLN A 259 1.82 11.91 -20.77
CA GLN A 259 2.29 11.52 -22.11
C GLN A 259 3.07 12.63 -22.82
N THR A 260 2.89 13.90 -22.41
CA THR A 260 3.61 15.05 -22.97
C THR A 260 4.91 15.40 -22.23
N LEU A 261 5.19 14.72 -21.12
CA LEU A 261 6.37 14.94 -20.28
C LEU A 261 7.61 14.30 -20.87
#